data_e3082ad2c9c30d98f2a395d054a366b2
#
_entry.id   e3082ad2c9c30d98f2a395d054a366b2
#
_cell.length_a   1.000
_cell.length_b   1.000
_cell.length_c   1.000
_cell.angle_alpha   90.00
_cell.angle_beta   90.00
_cell.angle_gamma   90.00
#
_symmetry.space_group_name_H-M   'P 1'
#
loop_
_entity.id
_entity.type
_entity.pdbx_description
1 polymer ?
#
loop_
_entity_poly.entity_id
_entity_poly.type
_entity_poly.pdbx_seq_one_letter_code
_entity_poly.pdbx_strand_id
1 'polypeptide(L)'
;MIQLNNKYLYAKGTCNVIVTDPATGNIDFQSNKVQTSQLTTAVNMNELRAGLGNAIAIQLPSDSAVNLELTTADFSMTARAMQLGSSVTYNAAAPVCEVITANSDTLTLTNSAVAPQGFSKAIAYVDTGATAYEVNSSKEVVGFTATASTKYKVYYWIANPSAQQVKAYSVFNPAVKHVTMQIAVYSTENTSASSQGSLVGWLYCIIPRMQFSAKADTDGSQTSNATTVLSGTALAYDPDASEAICVDCGLSELAYWVYVPNGDLTQDVDSLVVVGGGLALVIGNSAQVPVRFLMKDGSLVVPDYSLMSYVSDTTAKATVSNTGVVTAVAAGNANITCTLTADNTKKAIVPVTVTAS
;
A
#
# COMPACT_ATOMS: atom_id res chain seq x y z
N MET A 1 0.00 20.57 -10.63
CA MET A 1 -0.94 21.13 -9.62
C MET A 1 -2.30 21.15 -10.27
N ILE A 2 -3.26 20.40 -9.77
CA ILE A 2 -4.64 20.38 -10.31
C ILE A 2 -5.38 21.51 -9.63
N GLN A 3 -5.91 22.45 -10.41
CA GLN A 3 -6.72 23.56 -9.92
C GLN A 3 -8.21 23.19 -10.05
N LEU A 4 -8.87 23.00 -8.92
CA LEU A 4 -10.31 22.76 -8.84
C LEU A 4 -10.96 24.03 -8.24
N ASN A 5 -11.71 24.79 -9.03
CA ASN A 5 -12.48 25.97 -8.57
C ASN A 5 -11.70 26.95 -7.66
N ASN A 6 -10.52 27.43 -8.07
CA ASN A 6 -9.63 28.24 -7.25
C ASN A 6 -9.09 27.54 -5.98
N LYS A 7 -9.31 26.24 -5.82
CA LYS A 7 -8.73 25.41 -4.77
C LYS A 7 -7.45 24.76 -5.27
N TYR A 8 -6.38 24.94 -4.53
CA TYR A 8 -5.14 24.20 -4.81
C TYR A 8 -5.10 22.95 -3.93
N LEU A 9 -4.97 21.80 -4.58
CA LEU A 9 -4.75 20.54 -3.89
C LEU A 9 -3.25 20.29 -3.75
N TYR A 10 -2.82 19.83 -2.60
CA TYR A 10 -1.44 19.44 -2.36
C TYR A 10 -1.37 18.20 -1.50
N ALA A 11 -0.49 17.27 -1.88
CA ALA A 11 -0.13 16.12 -1.07
C ALA A 11 0.85 16.58 0.02
N LYS A 12 0.61 16.22 1.26
CA LYS A 12 1.45 16.62 2.39
C LYS A 12 1.69 15.46 3.34
N GLY A 13 2.93 15.38 3.79
CA GLY A 13 3.36 14.39 4.76
C GLY A 13 3.98 13.17 4.10
N THR A 14 4.34 12.22 4.93
CA THR A 14 4.80 10.90 4.50
C THR A 14 3.62 9.98 4.23
N CYS A 15 3.87 8.89 3.52
CA CYS A 15 2.82 7.92 3.21
C CYS A 15 2.60 6.92 4.35
N ASN A 16 1.39 6.36 4.42
CA ASN A 16 1.18 5.04 4.99
C ASN A 16 1.53 4.01 3.92
N VAL A 17 2.17 2.93 4.29
CA VAL A 17 2.56 1.87 3.36
C VAL A 17 1.98 0.53 3.79
N ILE A 18 1.48 -0.23 2.82
CA ILE A 18 1.01 -1.59 2.97
C ILE A 18 1.71 -2.44 1.91
N VAL A 19 2.36 -3.50 2.36
CA VAL A 19 3.00 -4.50 1.49
C VAL A 19 2.23 -5.80 1.62
N THR A 20 1.74 -6.31 0.50
CA THR A 20 0.87 -7.47 0.43
C THR A 20 1.49 -8.56 -0.44
N ASP A 21 1.33 -9.79 -0.04
CA ASP A 21 1.67 -10.95 -0.87
C ASP A 21 0.61 -11.16 -1.95
N PRO A 22 0.95 -11.01 -3.24
CA PRO A 22 -0.04 -11.16 -4.32
C PRO A 22 -0.59 -12.58 -4.46
N ALA A 23 0.13 -13.59 -3.96
CA ALA A 23 -0.31 -14.99 -4.05
C ALA A 23 -1.33 -15.37 -2.96
N THR A 24 -1.21 -14.78 -1.77
CA THR A 24 -2.07 -15.13 -0.62
C THR A 24 -3.06 -14.03 -0.25
N GLY A 25 -2.82 -12.79 -0.69
CA GLY A 25 -3.57 -11.59 -0.27
C GLY A 25 -3.26 -11.13 1.16
N ASN A 26 -2.32 -11.77 1.85
CA ASN A 26 -1.96 -11.40 3.21
C ASN A 26 -1.08 -10.14 3.25
N ILE A 27 -1.26 -9.34 4.29
CA ILE A 27 -0.37 -8.21 4.58
C ILE A 27 0.89 -8.73 5.24
N ASP A 28 2.03 -8.57 4.57
CA ASP A 28 3.35 -8.94 5.11
C ASP A 28 3.97 -7.81 5.94
N PHE A 29 3.69 -6.56 5.56
CA PHE A 29 4.20 -5.39 6.27
C PHE A 29 3.24 -4.23 6.13
N GLN A 30 3.06 -3.48 7.21
CA GLN A 30 2.31 -2.24 7.23
C GLN A 30 3.00 -1.24 8.15
N SER A 31 3.08 0.02 7.73
CA SER A 31 3.60 1.11 8.55
C SER A 31 2.84 2.40 8.30
N ASN A 32 2.52 3.10 9.39
CA ASN A 32 2.05 4.48 9.41
C ASN A 32 3.12 5.43 10.01
N LYS A 33 4.33 4.94 10.25
CA LYS A 33 5.46 5.68 10.83
C LYS A 33 6.58 5.88 9.82
N VAL A 34 6.22 6.01 8.56
CA VAL A 34 7.17 6.32 7.49
C VAL A 34 7.71 7.73 7.73
N GLN A 35 9.02 7.86 7.79
CA GLN A 35 9.73 9.12 8.00
C GLN A 35 10.04 9.81 6.67
N THR A 36 10.48 9.02 5.69
CA THR A 36 10.72 9.50 4.33
C THR A 36 10.14 8.51 3.33
N SER A 37 9.58 9.04 2.25
CA SER A 37 9.11 8.26 1.11
C SER A 37 9.52 8.96 -0.17
N GLN A 38 10.19 8.24 -1.05
CA GLN A 38 10.58 8.73 -2.36
C GLN A 38 10.18 7.71 -3.41
N LEU A 39 9.34 8.14 -4.34
CA LEU A 39 9.03 7.40 -5.54
C LEU A 39 9.65 8.15 -6.72
N THR A 40 10.55 7.49 -7.41
CA THR A 40 11.25 8.05 -8.58
C THR A 40 10.81 7.32 -9.83
N THR A 41 10.31 8.08 -10.80
CA THR A 41 10.06 7.59 -12.15
C THR A 41 11.18 8.08 -13.06
N ALA A 42 11.77 7.19 -13.82
CA ALA A 42 12.82 7.50 -14.78
C ALA A 42 12.51 6.86 -16.12
N VAL A 43 12.86 7.55 -17.19
CA VAL A 43 12.82 7.04 -18.55
C VAL A 43 14.11 7.40 -19.24
N ASN A 44 14.76 6.42 -19.86
CA ASN A 44 15.89 6.66 -20.73
C ASN A 44 15.39 6.99 -22.14
N MET A 45 15.99 8.01 -22.75
CA MET A 45 15.64 8.47 -24.09
C MET A 45 16.77 8.14 -25.05
N ASN A 46 16.49 7.35 -26.06
CA ASN A 46 17.40 7.10 -27.17
C ASN A 46 17.25 8.19 -28.22
N GLU A 47 18.32 8.87 -28.55
CA GLU A 47 18.34 9.93 -29.55
C GLU A 47 18.66 9.36 -30.94
N LEU A 48 17.76 9.55 -31.89
CA LEU A 48 18.07 9.37 -33.29
C LEU A 48 18.52 10.74 -33.85
N ARG A 49 19.77 10.79 -34.30
CA ARG A 49 20.37 12.00 -34.88
C ARG A 49 20.46 11.87 -36.39
N ALA A 50 20.11 12.92 -37.12
CA ALA A 50 20.12 12.93 -38.59
C ALA A 50 20.46 14.33 -39.15
N GLY A 51 20.92 14.35 -40.39
CA GLY A 51 21.21 15.56 -41.18
C GLY A 51 22.59 16.15 -40.99
N LEU A 52 22.90 17.16 -41.80
CA LEU A 52 24.13 17.95 -41.71
C LEU A 52 24.12 18.74 -40.39
N GLY A 53 25.08 18.43 -39.50
CA GLY A 53 25.16 19.02 -38.16
C GLY A 53 24.73 18.07 -37.04
N ASN A 54 24.32 16.83 -37.34
CA ASN A 54 24.02 15.77 -36.35
C ASN A 54 23.00 16.19 -35.28
N ALA A 55 21.97 16.94 -35.68
CA ALA A 55 20.91 17.37 -34.81
C ALA A 55 20.04 16.18 -34.36
N ILE A 56 19.45 16.27 -33.14
CA ILE A 56 18.50 15.27 -32.66
C ILE A 56 17.24 15.36 -33.53
N ALA A 57 16.93 14.29 -34.26
CA ALA A 57 15.75 14.21 -35.10
C ALA A 57 14.53 13.67 -34.31
N ILE A 58 14.73 12.67 -33.47
CA ILE A 58 13.71 12.04 -32.63
C ILE A 58 14.38 11.58 -31.34
N GLN A 59 13.63 11.66 -30.25
CA GLN A 59 13.93 10.99 -28.97
C GLN A 59 12.89 9.91 -28.73
N LEU A 60 13.32 8.67 -28.58
CA LEU A 60 12.47 7.50 -28.32
C LEU A 60 12.71 7.00 -26.90
N PRO A 61 11.66 6.81 -26.10
CA PRO A 61 11.82 6.18 -24.79
C PRO A 61 12.31 4.75 -24.96
N SER A 62 13.32 4.34 -24.19
CA SER A 62 13.86 2.98 -24.22
C SER A 62 13.54 2.18 -22.98
N ASP A 63 13.85 2.74 -21.81
CA ASP A 63 13.71 2.04 -20.54
C ASP A 63 12.96 2.93 -19.56
N SER A 64 11.89 2.39 -19.00
CA SER A 64 11.16 3.04 -17.92
C SER A 64 11.40 2.30 -16.62
N ALA A 65 11.64 3.04 -15.56
CA ALA A 65 11.83 2.50 -14.22
C ALA A 65 11.02 3.28 -13.19
N VAL A 66 10.45 2.57 -12.24
CA VAL A 66 9.83 3.14 -11.05
C VAL A 66 10.54 2.56 -9.84
N ASN A 67 11.21 3.41 -9.09
CA ASN A 67 11.97 3.03 -7.90
C ASN A 67 11.31 3.65 -6.66
N LEU A 68 11.20 2.84 -5.62
CA LEU A 68 10.67 3.25 -4.32
C LEU A 68 11.76 3.13 -3.26
N GLU A 69 11.88 4.17 -2.43
CA GLU A 69 12.67 4.15 -1.21
C GLU A 69 11.84 4.70 -0.05
N LEU A 70 11.74 3.91 1.01
CA LEU A 70 10.98 4.23 2.22
C LEU A 70 11.87 4.06 3.44
N THR A 71 11.84 5.04 4.35
CA THR A 71 12.46 4.89 5.67
C THR A 71 11.35 4.93 6.71
N THR A 72 11.28 3.89 7.54
CA THR A 72 10.28 3.78 8.61
C THR A 72 10.96 3.62 9.97
N ALA A 73 10.32 4.15 11.02
CA ALA A 73 10.74 3.93 12.40
C ALA A 73 10.30 2.56 12.96
N ASP A 74 9.54 1.79 12.20
CA ASP A 74 9.09 0.48 12.64
C ASP A 74 10.18 -0.57 12.48
N PHE A 75 10.37 -1.37 13.52
CA PHE A 75 11.20 -2.56 13.44
C PHE A 75 10.33 -3.75 12.98
N SER A 76 10.75 -4.40 11.90
CA SER A 76 10.03 -5.56 11.37
C SER A 76 10.99 -6.65 10.86
N MET A 77 10.90 -7.82 11.45
CA MET A 77 11.64 -9.01 10.97
C MET A 77 11.08 -9.49 9.62
N THR A 78 9.78 -9.32 9.37
CA THR A 78 9.15 -9.69 8.08
C THR A 78 9.67 -8.80 6.96
N ALA A 79 9.76 -7.47 7.18
CA ALA A 79 10.35 -6.57 6.22
C ALA A 79 11.79 -6.95 5.85
N ARG A 80 12.58 -7.31 6.86
CA ARG A 80 13.95 -7.80 6.65
C ARG A 80 13.99 -9.13 5.88
N ALA A 81 13.08 -10.04 6.19
CA ALA A 81 12.97 -11.32 5.48
C ALA A 81 12.64 -11.13 4.00
N MET A 82 11.73 -10.21 3.67
CA MET A 82 11.39 -9.86 2.28
C MET A 82 12.60 -9.33 1.50
N GLN A 83 13.40 -8.46 2.11
CA GLN A 83 14.60 -7.90 1.49
C GLN A 83 15.69 -8.96 1.23
N LEU A 84 15.85 -9.90 2.17
CA LEU A 84 16.85 -10.96 2.06
C LEU A 84 16.37 -12.19 1.28
N GLY A 85 15.07 -12.24 0.92
CA GLY A 85 14.49 -13.41 0.26
C GLY A 85 14.47 -14.65 1.14
N SER A 86 14.24 -14.47 2.43
CA SER A 86 14.17 -15.53 3.41
C SER A 86 12.85 -15.49 4.19
N SER A 87 12.67 -16.39 5.13
CA SER A 87 11.48 -16.43 6.00
C SER A 87 11.87 -16.12 7.45
N VAL A 88 10.90 -15.62 8.21
CA VAL A 88 11.02 -15.50 9.66
C VAL A 88 10.82 -16.88 10.28
N THR A 89 11.80 -17.34 11.04
CA THR A 89 11.73 -18.59 11.82
C THR A 89 11.67 -18.26 13.30
N TYR A 90 10.96 -19.09 14.05
CA TYR A 90 10.79 -18.95 15.51
C TYR A 90 11.63 -19.98 16.24
N ASN A 91 11.67 -19.90 17.57
CA ASN A 91 12.44 -20.78 18.44
C ASN A 91 13.94 -20.77 18.12
N ALA A 92 14.47 -19.58 17.87
CA ALA A 92 15.87 -19.41 17.56
C ALA A 92 16.75 -19.46 18.84
N ALA A 93 18.01 -19.81 18.66
CA ALA A 93 19.02 -19.66 19.73
C ALA A 93 19.21 -18.16 20.00
N ALA A 94 18.86 -17.72 21.21
CA ALA A 94 18.94 -16.32 21.62
C ALA A 94 19.93 -16.17 22.79
N PRO A 95 20.77 -15.14 22.80
CA PRO A 95 21.64 -14.86 23.92
C PRO A 95 20.83 -14.42 25.14
N VAL A 96 21.21 -14.92 26.30
CA VAL A 96 20.68 -14.52 27.60
C VAL A 96 21.82 -14.13 28.51
N CYS A 97 21.55 -13.18 29.38
CA CYS A 97 22.47 -12.75 30.42
C CYS A 97 21.73 -12.83 31.75
N GLU A 98 22.24 -13.63 32.65
CA GLU A 98 21.71 -13.78 34.03
C GLU A 98 22.75 -13.65 35.08
N VAL A 99 22.34 -13.33 36.29
CA VAL A 99 23.22 -13.31 37.47
C VAL A 99 22.89 -14.51 38.33
N ILE A 100 23.85 -15.42 38.43
CA ILE A 100 23.72 -16.71 39.13
C ILE A 100 24.58 -16.66 40.41
N THR A 101 23.98 -17.08 41.52
CA THR A 101 24.76 -17.31 42.76
C THR A 101 25.23 -18.75 42.75
N ALA A 102 26.53 -18.98 42.81
CA ALA A 102 27.08 -20.31 42.87
C ALA A 102 26.80 -20.96 44.24
N ASN A 103 26.29 -22.19 44.20
CA ASN A 103 26.01 -22.95 45.44
C ASN A 103 27.21 -23.79 45.89
N SER A 104 28.16 -24.06 44.98
CA SER A 104 29.37 -24.84 45.17
C SER A 104 30.52 -24.29 44.31
N ASP A 105 31.53 -25.08 44.08
CA ASP A 105 32.59 -24.82 43.09
C ASP A 105 32.13 -24.96 41.64
N THR A 106 30.90 -25.45 41.42
CA THR A 106 30.28 -25.62 40.11
C THR A 106 29.27 -24.51 39.87
N LEU A 107 29.33 -23.91 38.68
CA LEU A 107 28.36 -22.91 38.26
C LEU A 107 27.29 -23.57 37.38
N THR A 108 26.05 -23.60 37.87
CA THR A 108 24.91 -24.23 37.18
C THR A 108 23.97 -23.18 36.64
N LEU A 109 23.64 -23.23 35.34
CA LEU A 109 22.75 -22.29 34.66
C LEU A 109 21.28 -22.55 34.99
N THR A 110 20.47 -21.53 34.97
CA THR A 110 19.02 -21.66 35.19
C THR A 110 18.34 -22.42 34.05
N ASN A 111 18.71 -22.09 32.79
CA ASN A 111 18.13 -22.69 31.59
C ASN A 111 19.11 -23.63 30.89
N SER A 112 18.57 -24.55 30.07
CA SER A 112 19.40 -25.39 29.23
C SER A 112 20.07 -24.57 28.13
N ALA A 113 21.37 -24.57 28.04
CA ALA A 113 22.10 -23.90 27.01
C ALA A 113 22.02 -24.68 25.69
N VAL A 114 21.98 -23.92 24.58
CA VAL A 114 22.08 -24.47 23.23
C VAL A 114 23.28 -23.90 22.49
N ALA A 115 23.83 -24.66 21.56
CA ALA A 115 24.93 -24.18 20.75
C ALA A 115 24.45 -23.04 19.84
N PRO A 116 25.08 -21.85 19.87
CA PRO A 116 24.79 -20.81 18.88
C PRO A 116 25.25 -21.27 17.51
N GLN A 117 24.67 -20.67 16.48
CA GLN A 117 25.00 -21.01 15.10
C GLN A 117 26.51 -20.79 14.84
N GLY A 118 27.15 -21.76 14.23
CA GLY A 118 28.61 -21.77 14.00
C GLY A 118 29.43 -22.43 15.12
N PHE A 119 28.80 -22.84 16.21
CA PHE A 119 29.46 -23.58 17.31
C PHE A 119 28.96 -25.02 17.34
N SER A 120 29.86 -25.93 17.64
CA SER A 120 29.55 -27.37 17.78
C SER A 120 28.96 -27.73 19.14
N LYS A 121 29.15 -26.87 20.14
CA LYS A 121 28.76 -27.10 21.53
C LYS A 121 28.07 -25.87 22.13
N ALA A 122 27.26 -26.10 23.16
CA ALA A 122 26.74 -25.03 24.00
C ALA A 122 27.90 -24.41 24.82
N ILE A 123 27.96 -23.10 24.82
CA ILE A 123 29.00 -22.32 25.49
C ILE A 123 28.41 -21.22 26.38
N ALA A 124 29.18 -20.87 27.41
CA ALA A 124 28.90 -19.77 28.31
C ALA A 124 30.15 -18.89 28.52
N TYR A 125 29.94 -17.61 28.75
CA TYR A 125 30.95 -16.66 29.18
C TYR A 125 30.62 -16.19 30.59
N VAL A 126 31.58 -16.18 31.48
CA VAL A 126 31.40 -15.81 32.89
C VAL A 126 32.01 -14.42 33.13
N ASP A 127 31.22 -13.54 33.71
CA ASP A 127 31.53 -12.14 33.97
C ASP A 127 31.99 -11.39 32.69
N THR A 128 33.10 -10.69 32.74
CA THR A 128 33.71 -9.99 31.59
C THR A 128 34.78 -10.82 30.90
N GLY A 129 34.88 -12.12 31.26
CA GLY A 129 35.91 -13.01 30.73
C GLY A 129 35.72 -13.30 29.24
N ALA A 130 36.84 -13.34 28.50
CA ALA A 130 36.87 -13.70 27.08
C ALA A 130 36.88 -15.21 26.83
N THR A 131 37.00 -16.02 27.90
CA THR A 131 37.07 -17.49 27.80
C THR A 131 35.67 -18.06 27.62
N ALA A 132 35.49 -18.84 26.56
CA ALA A 132 34.28 -19.62 26.34
C ALA A 132 34.41 -20.98 27.10
N TYR A 133 33.48 -21.21 27.97
CA TYR A 133 33.37 -22.49 28.71
C TYR A 133 32.25 -23.34 28.09
N GLU A 134 32.49 -24.64 27.97
CA GLU A 134 31.49 -25.59 27.54
C GLU A 134 30.37 -25.73 28.59
N VAL A 135 29.12 -25.87 28.15
CA VAL A 135 27.99 -26.20 29.03
C VAL A 135 27.54 -27.63 28.76
N ASN A 136 27.50 -28.44 29.80
CA ASN A 136 27.06 -29.82 29.69
C ASN A 136 25.52 -29.98 29.76
N SER A 137 25.04 -31.21 29.60
CA SER A 137 23.61 -31.54 29.66
C SER A 137 22.97 -31.28 31.02
N SER A 138 23.78 -31.27 32.09
CA SER A 138 23.37 -30.93 33.47
C SER A 138 23.31 -29.42 33.71
N LYS A 139 23.53 -28.60 32.68
CA LYS A 139 23.56 -27.12 32.71
C LYS A 139 24.80 -26.57 33.48
N GLU A 140 25.81 -27.33 33.66
CA GLU A 140 27.01 -26.90 34.35
C GLU A 140 28.03 -26.29 33.40
N VAL A 141 28.70 -25.21 33.84
CA VAL A 141 29.78 -24.54 33.12
C VAL A 141 31.05 -25.30 33.36
N VAL A 142 31.46 -26.11 32.40
CA VAL A 142 32.62 -27.04 32.52
C VAL A 142 33.96 -26.29 32.45
N GLY A 143 34.83 -26.58 33.38
CA GLY A 143 36.17 -25.97 33.43
C GLY A 143 36.22 -24.59 34.09
N PHE A 144 35.11 -24.10 34.59
CA PHE A 144 35.05 -22.92 35.45
C PHE A 144 34.91 -23.35 36.91
N THR A 145 35.77 -22.84 37.78
CA THR A 145 35.66 -23.08 39.22
C THR A 145 35.01 -21.89 39.90
N ALA A 146 33.82 -22.07 40.39
CA ALA A 146 33.09 -21.04 41.11
C ALA A 146 33.46 -21.01 42.59
N THR A 147 33.22 -19.85 43.23
CA THR A 147 33.29 -19.73 44.70
C THR A 147 31.86 -19.73 45.22
N ALA A 148 31.57 -20.62 46.16
CA ALA A 148 30.23 -20.71 46.76
C ALA A 148 29.77 -19.36 47.35
N SER A 149 28.48 -19.07 47.21
CA SER A 149 27.85 -17.83 47.61
C SER A 149 28.29 -16.57 46.83
N THR A 150 29.10 -16.72 45.79
CA THR A 150 29.50 -15.63 44.90
C THR A 150 28.55 -15.51 43.73
N LYS A 151 28.26 -14.29 43.32
CA LYS A 151 27.43 -13.98 42.17
C LYS A 151 28.26 -13.79 40.92
N TYR A 152 27.90 -14.51 39.87
CA TYR A 152 28.54 -14.42 38.56
C TYR A 152 27.52 -13.95 37.52
N LYS A 153 27.92 -13.06 36.62
CA LYS A 153 27.14 -12.63 35.46
C LYS A 153 27.47 -13.55 34.29
N VAL A 154 26.53 -14.32 33.82
CA VAL A 154 26.76 -15.36 32.81
C VAL A 154 25.99 -15.03 31.51
N TYR A 155 26.70 -15.12 30.41
CA TYR A 155 26.16 -14.98 29.06
C TYR A 155 26.20 -16.35 28.37
N TYR A 156 25.04 -16.77 27.86
CA TYR A 156 24.92 -18.03 27.12
C TYR A 156 23.71 -17.98 26.18
N TRP A 157 23.47 -18.99 25.39
CA TRP A 157 22.35 -19.06 24.44
C TRP A 157 21.36 -20.12 24.89
N ILE A 158 20.05 -19.75 24.72
CA ILE A 158 18.93 -20.66 25.00
C ILE A 158 18.05 -20.77 23.74
N ALA A 159 17.35 -21.88 23.58
CA ALA A 159 16.25 -21.98 22.66
C ALA A 159 15.09 -21.13 23.20
N ASN A 160 14.81 -19.99 22.54
CA ASN A 160 13.74 -19.09 22.97
C ASN A 160 12.56 -19.21 22.00
N PRO A 161 11.38 -19.72 22.45
CA PRO A 161 10.21 -19.87 21.57
C PRO A 161 9.74 -18.57 20.93
N SER A 162 9.94 -17.44 21.60
CA SER A 162 9.55 -16.11 21.11
C SER A 162 10.62 -15.44 20.24
N ALA A 163 11.84 -15.99 20.18
CA ALA A 163 12.90 -15.42 19.38
C ALA A 163 12.64 -15.63 17.89
N GLN A 164 12.69 -14.54 17.15
CA GLN A 164 12.56 -14.52 15.69
C GLN A 164 13.96 -14.48 15.06
N GLN A 165 14.14 -15.24 14.00
CA GLN A 165 15.37 -15.27 13.22
C GLN A 165 15.07 -15.10 11.74
N VAL A 166 15.86 -14.26 11.08
CA VAL A 166 15.93 -14.15 9.62
C VAL A 166 17.38 -14.46 9.21
N LYS A 167 17.55 -15.33 8.23
CA LYS A 167 18.86 -15.73 7.72
C LYS A 167 19.18 -15.02 6.42
N ALA A 168 20.37 -14.44 6.34
CA ALA A 168 20.96 -13.99 5.08
C ALA A 168 21.75 -15.16 4.47
N TYR A 169 21.41 -15.56 3.26
CA TYR A 169 22.09 -16.60 2.51
C TYR A 169 23.15 -16.00 1.58
N SER A 170 24.03 -16.82 1.01
CA SER A 170 25.06 -16.38 0.06
C SER A 170 24.48 -15.83 -1.25
N VAL A 171 23.26 -16.18 -1.58
CA VAL A 171 22.51 -15.65 -2.72
C VAL A 171 21.22 -15.06 -2.17
N PHE A 172 21.03 -13.76 -2.41
CA PHE A 172 19.79 -13.07 -2.07
C PHE A 172 18.77 -13.27 -3.20
N ASN A 173 17.53 -13.57 -2.82
CA ASN A 173 16.40 -13.64 -3.74
C ASN A 173 15.25 -12.79 -3.18
N PRO A 174 15.35 -11.46 -3.26
CA PRO A 174 14.36 -10.56 -2.68
C PRO A 174 12.94 -10.86 -3.18
N ALA A 175 11.98 -10.72 -2.29
CA ALA A 175 10.60 -11.01 -2.61
C ALA A 175 10.02 -9.98 -3.59
N VAL A 176 9.11 -10.46 -4.45
CA VAL A 176 8.26 -9.60 -5.28
C VAL A 176 6.91 -9.47 -4.59
N LYS A 177 6.47 -8.26 -4.30
CA LYS A 177 5.28 -7.96 -3.53
C LYS A 177 4.45 -6.85 -4.17
N HIS A 178 3.19 -6.78 -3.80
CA HIS A 178 2.31 -5.66 -4.11
C HIS A 178 2.50 -4.58 -3.05
N VAL A 179 2.71 -3.33 -3.47
CA VAL A 179 2.91 -2.20 -2.56
C VAL A 179 1.85 -1.14 -2.80
N THR A 180 1.17 -0.74 -1.75
CA THR A 180 0.23 0.38 -1.74
C THR A 180 0.74 1.46 -0.80
N MET A 181 0.89 2.67 -1.31
CA MET A 181 1.20 3.86 -0.53
C MET A 181 -0.01 4.77 -0.49
N GLN A 182 -0.35 5.29 0.68
CA GLN A 182 -1.45 6.23 0.89
C GLN A 182 -0.90 7.57 1.39
N ILE A 183 -1.19 8.64 0.67
CA ILE A 183 -0.71 9.99 0.97
C ILE A 183 -1.92 10.90 1.19
N ALA A 184 -1.90 11.70 2.26
CA ALA A 184 -2.97 12.65 2.55
C ALA A 184 -2.93 13.84 1.57
N VAL A 185 -4.10 14.22 1.05
CA VAL A 185 -4.29 15.35 0.15
C VAL A 185 -5.12 16.42 0.85
N TYR A 186 -4.61 17.64 0.85
CA TYR A 186 -5.21 18.80 1.51
C TYR A 186 -5.61 19.86 0.49
N SER A 187 -6.64 20.64 0.82
CA SER A 187 -7.01 21.86 0.09
C SER A 187 -6.43 23.10 0.76
N THR A 188 -6.08 24.11 -0.04
CA THR A 188 -5.65 25.43 0.46
C THR A 188 -6.81 26.27 1.02
N GLU A 189 -8.07 25.93 0.76
CA GLU A 189 -9.18 26.60 1.40
C GLU A 189 -9.21 26.37 2.89
N ASN A 190 -9.02 27.43 3.60
CA ASN A 190 -9.10 27.44 5.06
C ASN A 190 -10.52 27.84 5.48
N THR A 191 -11.38 26.85 5.72
CA THR A 191 -12.75 27.10 6.21
C THR A 191 -12.82 27.23 7.73
N SER A 192 -11.71 26.98 8.42
CA SER A 192 -11.57 27.12 9.87
C SER A 192 -10.18 27.65 10.23
N ALA A 193 -10.03 28.20 11.41
CA ALA A 193 -8.83 28.87 11.91
C ALA A 193 -7.54 28.04 12.02
N SER A 194 -7.47 26.86 11.38
CA SER A 194 -6.25 26.05 11.32
C SER A 194 -5.43 26.39 10.08
N SER A 195 -4.16 26.69 10.26
CA SER A 195 -3.21 27.05 9.22
C SER A 195 -2.81 25.89 8.28
N GLN A 196 -3.42 24.71 8.40
CA GLN A 196 -2.99 23.50 7.70
C GLN A 196 -3.86 23.08 6.50
N GLY A 197 -4.93 23.81 6.19
CA GLY A 197 -5.91 23.42 5.19
C GLY A 197 -6.79 22.24 5.66
N SER A 198 -7.77 21.87 4.86
CA SER A 198 -8.68 20.74 5.14
C SER A 198 -8.21 19.49 4.40
N LEU A 199 -8.24 18.34 5.07
CA LEU A 199 -8.02 17.04 4.42
C LEU A 199 -9.18 16.76 3.46
N VAL A 200 -8.89 16.66 2.17
CA VAL A 200 -9.91 16.51 1.12
C VAL A 200 -9.87 15.17 0.41
N GLY A 201 -8.89 14.34 0.69
CA GLY A 201 -8.83 13.02 0.11
C GLY A 201 -7.50 12.32 0.35
N TRP A 202 -7.35 11.19 -0.33
CA TRP A 202 -6.20 10.33 -0.27
C TRP A 202 -5.69 10.02 -1.67
N LEU A 203 -4.40 10.19 -1.87
CA LEU A 203 -3.71 9.72 -3.07
C LEU A 203 -3.08 8.36 -2.77
N TYR A 204 -3.50 7.35 -3.51
CA TYR A 204 -2.89 6.04 -3.48
C TYR A 204 -1.91 5.92 -4.63
N CYS A 205 -0.71 5.46 -4.35
CA CYS A 205 0.23 4.99 -5.35
C CYS A 205 0.36 3.48 -5.19
N ILE A 206 0.09 2.75 -6.25
CA ILE A 206 0.00 1.31 -6.25
C ILE A 206 1.06 0.76 -7.21
N ILE A 207 1.91 -0.12 -6.70
CA ILE A 207 2.92 -0.85 -7.46
C ILE A 207 2.54 -2.33 -7.44
N PRO A 208 1.97 -2.88 -8.53
CA PRO A 208 1.45 -4.26 -8.55
C PRO A 208 2.53 -5.31 -8.30
N ARG A 209 3.73 -5.08 -8.81
CA ARG A 209 4.87 -6.00 -8.68
C ARG A 209 6.12 -5.21 -8.35
N MET A 210 6.51 -5.17 -7.09
CA MET A 210 7.73 -4.54 -6.63
C MET A 210 8.72 -5.61 -6.18
N GLN A 211 9.89 -5.63 -6.78
CA GLN A 211 11.02 -6.41 -6.29
C GLN A 211 11.82 -5.57 -5.31
N PHE A 212 11.89 -6.03 -4.07
CA PHE A 212 12.70 -5.36 -3.08
C PHE A 212 14.20 -5.50 -3.39
N SER A 213 14.98 -4.49 -3.02
CA SER A 213 16.43 -4.59 -3.07
C SER A 213 16.93 -5.43 -1.90
N ALA A 214 18.03 -6.14 -2.12
CA ALA A 214 18.67 -6.97 -1.09
C ALA A 214 19.41 -6.15 -0.01
N LYS A 215 18.91 -4.96 0.31
CA LYS A 215 19.50 -4.04 1.27
C LYS A 215 18.71 -4.05 2.58
N ALA A 216 19.17 -4.78 3.55
CA ALA A 216 18.57 -4.89 4.89
C ALA A 216 19.45 -4.20 5.94
N ASP A 217 19.72 -2.92 5.75
CA ASP A 217 20.57 -2.14 6.63
C ASP A 217 19.93 -1.95 8.01
N THR A 218 20.76 -1.92 9.02
CA THR A 218 20.35 -1.58 10.39
C THR A 218 21.28 -0.49 10.86
N ASP A 219 20.82 0.75 10.78
CA ASP A 219 21.53 1.89 11.32
C ASP A 219 21.03 2.19 12.73
N GLY A 220 21.95 2.39 13.65
CA GLY A 220 21.64 2.81 14.99
C GLY A 220 22.75 3.71 15.52
N SER A 221 22.36 4.82 16.16
CA SER A 221 23.29 5.68 16.89
C SER A 221 22.75 5.96 18.29
N GLN A 222 23.60 6.45 19.17
CA GLN A 222 23.16 6.82 20.53
C GLN A 222 22.09 7.93 20.53
N THR A 223 22.02 8.71 19.47
CA THR A 223 21.15 9.90 19.36
C THR A 223 20.00 9.74 18.40
N SER A 224 19.94 8.65 17.62
CA SER A 224 18.86 8.40 16.66
C SER A 224 18.27 7.01 16.85
N ASN A 225 16.96 6.89 16.64
CA ASN A 225 16.29 5.59 16.61
C ASN A 225 16.77 4.78 15.40
N ALA A 226 16.88 3.45 15.59
CA ALA A 226 17.10 2.56 14.47
C ALA A 226 15.91 2.64 13.49
N THR A 227 16.22 2.74 12.21
CA THR A 227 15.22 2.81 11.15
C THR A 227 15.32 1.59 10.24
N THR A 228 14.22 1.24 9.60
CA THR A 228 14.18 0.22 8.54
C THR A 228 14.02 0.92 7.21
N VAL A 229 14.96 0.68 6.30
CA VAL A 229 14.89 1.18 4.92
C VAL A 229 14.35 0.07 4.03
N LEU A 230 13.27 0.36 3.31
CA LEU A 230 12.69 -0.51 2.29
C LEU A 230 12.90 0.15 0.94
N SER A 231 13.64 -0.48 0.05
CA SER A 231 13.85 0.00 -1.31
C SER A 231 13.61 -1.10 -2.32
N GLY A 232 13.25 -0.72 -3.54
CA GLY A 232 13.02 -1.68 -4.61
C GLY A 232 12.64 -1.01 -5.92
N THR A 233 12.49 -1.85 -6.94
CA THR A 233 12.14 -1.45 -8.30
C THR A 233 10.87 -2.15 -8.73
N ALA A 234 9.97 -1.41 -9.36
CA ALA A 234 8.77 -1.98 -9.95
C ALA A 234 9.13 -2.88 -11.14
N LEU A 235 8.53 -4.04 -11.18
CA LEU A 235 8.59 -4.95 -12.32
C LEU A 235 7.34 -4.77 -13.18
N ALA A 236 7.50 -4.99 -14.46
CA ALA A 236 6.40 -4.99 -15.41
C ALA A 236 5.28 -5.93 -14.95
N TYR A 237 4.07 -5.42 -14.96
CA TYR A 237 2.85 -6.14 -14.68
C TYR A 237 1.94 -6.02 -15.90
N ASP A 238 1.51 -7.16 -16.41
CA ASP A 238 0.53 -7.24 -17.49
C ASP A 238 -0.76 -7.80 -16.88
N PRO A 239 -1.82 -6.99 -16.76
CA PRO A 239 -3.09 -7.45 -16.22
C PRO A 239 -3.78 -8.49 -17.12
N ASP A 240 -3.47 -8.47 -18.42
CA ASP A 240 -4.11 -9.31 -19.43
C ASP A 240 -3.29 -10.56 -19.81
N ALA A 241 -2.23 -10.84 -19.06
CA ALA A 241 -1.34 -11.99 -19.32
C ALA A 241 -2.05 -13.37 -19.32
N SER A 242 -3.32 -13.43 -18.87
CA SER A 242 -4.16 -14.64 -18.91
C SER A 242 -4.94 -14.79 -20.24
N GLU A 243 -4.99 -13.77 -21.08
CA GLU A 243 -5.71 -13.81 -22.34
C GLU A 243 -4.78 -14.23 -23.50
N ALA A 244 -5.24 -15.21 -24.29
CA ALA A 244 -4.45 -15.76 -25.39
C ALA A 244 -4.29 -14.81 -26.59
N ILE A 245 -4.94 -13.64 -26.54
CA ILE A 245 -4.85 -12.59 -27.57
C ILE A 245 -4.58 -11.28 -26.85
N CYS A 246 -3.33 -10.88 -26.85
CA CYS A 246 -2.92 -9.58 -26.34
C CYS A 246 -3.48 -8.47 -27.23
N VAL A 247 -4.43 -7.69 -26.74
CA VAL A 247 -5.01 -6.55 -27.46
C VAL A 247 -4.06 -5.33 -27.41
N ASP A 248 -3.18 -5.27 -26.40
CA ASP A 248 -2.22 -4.16 -26.16
C ASP A 248 -0.82 -4.72 -25.83
N CYS A 249 -0.34 -5.65 -26.67
CA CYS A 249 0.99 -6.25 -26.52
C CYS A 249 2.09 -5.18 -26.49
N GLY A 250 2.56 -4.81 -25.31
CA GLY A 250 3.69 -3.90 -25.11
C GLY A 250 3.53 -2.85 -24.04
N LEU A 251 2.34 -2.69 -23.46
CA LEU A 251 2.12 -1.75 -22.35
C LEU A 251 1.96 -2.51 -21.03
N SER A 252 3.08 -2.71 -20.35
CA SER A 252 3.07 -3.26 -18.98
C SER A 252 3.01 -2.13 -17.97
N GLU A 253 2.18 -2.30 -16.95
CA GLU A 253 2.07 -1.34 -15.85
C GLU A 253 3.24 -1.49 -14.88
N LEU A 254 3.88 -0.40 -14.49
CA LEU A 254 4.87 -0.36 -13.41
C LEU A 254 4.25 0.14 -12.11
N ALA A 255 3.43 1.18 -12.20
CA ALA A 255 2.71 1.78 -11.08
C ALA A 255 1.53 2.60 -11.61
N TYR A 256 0.51 2.78 -10.77
CA TYR A 256 -0.59 3.69 -11.08
C TYR A 256 -1.04 4.46 -9.83
N TRP A 257 -1.71 5.59 -10.06
CA TRP A 257 -2.17 6.48 -9.00
C TRP A 257 -3.67 6.59 -9.00
N VAL A 258 -4.26 6.49 -7.81
CA VAL A 258 -5.70 6.64 -7.60
C VAL A 258 -5.92 7.73 -6.57
N TYR A 259 -6.66 8.77 -6.93
CA TYR A 259 -7.11 9.78 -5.99
C TYR A 259 -8.52 9.44 -5.51
N VAL A 260 -8.69 9.31 -4.20
CA VAL A 260 -9.98 9.09 -3.56
C VAL A 260 -10.32 10.34 -2.76
N PRO A 261 -11.31 11.13 -3.18
CA PRO A 261 -11.74 12.31 -2.43
C PRO A 261 -12.34 11.89 -1.08
N ASN A 262 -12.06 12.70 -0.05
CA ASN A 262 -12.64 12.53 1.28
C ASN A 262 -13.93 13.38 1.33
N GLY A 263 -15.07 12.75 1.31
CA GLY A 263 -16.33 13.44 1.37
C GLY A 263 -17.38 12.84 0.45
N ASP A 264 -18.60 13.11 0.80
CA ASP A 264 -19.76 12.80 -0.01
C ASP A 264 -19.63 13.58 -1.32
N LEU A 265 -19.38 12.89 -2.43
CA LEU A 265 -19.32 13.50 -3.78
C LEU A 265 -20.56 14.36 -4.06
N THR A 266 -21.63 14.13 -3.30
CA THR A 266 -22.88 14.88 -3.43
C THR A 266 -22.78 16.33 -2.95
N GLN A 267 -21.85 16.67 -2.04
CA GLN A 267 -21.67 18.05 -1.55
C GLN A 267 -20.98 18.97 -2.58
N ASP A 268 -20.21 18.41 -3.50
CA ASP A 268 -19.53 19.15 -4.55
C ASP A 268 -20.30 19.15 -5.87
N VAL A 269 -21.48 18.53 -5.91
CA VAL A 269 -22.39 18.61 -7.06
C VAL A 269 -22.99 20.02 -7.13
N ASP A 270 -22.78 20.69 -8.23
CA ASP A 270 -23.43 21.98 -8.52
C ASP A 270 -24.87 21.77 -9.02
N SER A 271 -25.03 20.91 -10.02
CA SER A 271 -26.35 20.60 -10.61
C SER A 271 -26.33 19.19 -11.25
N LEU A 272 -27.55 18.73 -11.58
CA LEU A 272 -27.77 17.53 -12.38
C LEU A 272 -27.97 17.92 -13.83
N VAL A 273 -27.28 17.30 -14.77
CA VAL A 273 -27.37 17.60 -16.21
C VAL A 273 -27.82 16.37 -16.97
N VAL A 274 -28.82 16.54 -17.84
CA VAL A 274 -29.26 15.51 -18.79
C VAL A 274 -28.37 15.58 -20.04
N VAL A 275 -27.68 14.47 -20.33
CA VAL A 275 -26.82 14.38 -21.52
C VAL A 275 -27.59 13.74 -22.66
N GLY A 276 -27.49 14.30 -23.87
CA GLY A 276 -28.16 13.76 -25.06
C GLY A 276 -29.65 14.06 -25.16
N GLY A 277 -30.22 14.95 -24.31
CA GLY A 277 -31.54 15.50 -24.45
C GLY A 277 -32.72 14.61 -24.01
N GLY A 278 -32.46 13.40 -23.50
CA GLY A 278 -33.48 12.47 -23.00
C GLY A 278 -33.32 11.03 -23.50
N LEU A 279 -34.39 10.23 -23.34
CA LEU A 279 -34.44 8.83 -23.76
C LEU A 279 -35.48 8.61 -24.83
N ALA A 280 -35.14 7.92 -25.91
CA ALA A 280 -36.05 7.36 -26.89
C ALA A 280 -36.02 5.81 -26.77
N LEU A 281 -37.16 5.22 -26.41
CA LEU A 281 -37.26 3.79 -26.16
C LEU A 281 -38.40 3.16 -26.97
N VAL A 282 -38.22 1.92 -27.36
CA VAL A 282 -39.30 1.08 -27.90
C VAL A 282 -39.96 0.33 -26.74
N ILE A 283 -41.24 0.08 -26.80
CA ILE A 283 -41.99 -0.68 -25.77
C ILE A 283 -41.23 -1.97 -25.41
N GLY A 284 -41.06 -2.25 -24.10
CA GLY A 284 -40.37 -3.38 -23.54
C GLY A 284 -38.84 -3.18 -23.35
N ASN A 285 -38.25 -2.15 -23.95
CA ASN A 285 -36.85 -1.84 -23.79
C ASN A 285 -36.59 -1.03 -22.50
N SER A 286 -35.37 -1.13 -21.99
CA SER A 286 -34.92 -0.41 -20.81
C SER A 286 -33.59 0.30 -21.07
N ALA A 287 -33.38 1.45 -20.45
CA ALA A 287 -32.12 2.16 -20.49
C ALA A 287 -31.89 2.94 -19.19
N GLN A 288 -30.63 3.21 -18.89
CA GLN A 288 -30.20 4.03 -17.76
C GLN A 288 -30.50 5.48 -18.04
N VAL A 289 -30.97 6.24 -17.03
CA VAL A 289 -31.15 7.70 -17.16
C VAL A 289 -29.84 8.38 -17.58
N PRO A 290 -29.82 9.23 -18.61
CA PRO A 290 -28.61 9.87 -19.09
C PRO A 290 -28.28 11.12 -18.27
N VAL A 291 -28.15 10.99 -16.96
CA VAL A 291 -27.85 12.09 -16.05
C VAL A 291 -26.37 12.04 -15.69
N ARG A 292 -25.75 13.21 -15.54
CA ARG A 292 -24.40 13.41 -15.01
C ARG A 292 -24.45 14.43 -13.89
N PHE A 293 -23.54 14.30 -12.95
CA PHE A 293 -23.25 15.34 -11.96
C PHE A 293 -22.39 16.41 -12.63
N LEU A 294 -22.88 17.63 -12.70
CA LEU A 294 -22.03 18.79 -12.92
C LEU A 294 -21.45 19.18 -11.57
N MET A 295 -20.14 19.03 -11.43
CA MET A 295 -19.45 19.38 -10.21
C MET A 295 -19.18 20.89 -10.18
N LYS A 296 -18.97 21.45 -8.98
CA LYS A 296 -18.63 22.88 -8.81
C LYS A 296 -17.36 23.30 -9.55
N ASP A 297 -16.50 22.36 -9.91
CA ASP A 297 -15.30 22.57 -10.72
C ASP A 297 -15.57 22.59 -12.22
N GLY A 298 -16.82 22.42 -12.64
CA GLY A 298 -17.23 22.35 -14.02
C GLY A 298 -17.07 20.98 -14.68
N SER A 299 -16.55 19.97 -13.98
CA SER A 299 -16.43 18.62 -14.52
C SER A 299 -17.78 17.88 -14.55
N LEU A 300 -17.95 16.98 -15.53
CA LEU A 300 -19.11 16.10 -15.63
C LEU A 300 -18.71 14.70 -15.20
N VAL A 301 -19.32 14.21 -14.13
CA VAL A 301 -19.02 12.90 -13.53
C VAL A 301 -20.20 11.95 -13.72
N VAL A 302 -19.92 10.67 -14.02
CA VAL A 302 -20.93 9.61 -14.00
C VAL A 302 -21.38 9.42 -12.55
N PRO A 303 -22.69 9.58 -12.24
CA PRO A 303 -23.15 9.46 -10.87
C PRO A 303 -23.13 8.00 -10.39
N ASP A 304 -22.96 7.80 -9.10
CA ASP A 304 -23.51 6.63 -8.45
C ASP A 304 -25.02 6.80 -8.39
N TYR A 305 -25.73 6.01 -9.18
CA TYR A 305 -27.18 6.11 -9.34
C TYR A 305 -27.96 5.80 -8.05
N SER A 306 -27.33 5.17 -7.07
CA SER A 306 -27.92 4.91 -5.74
C SER A 306 -28.04 6.18 -4.87
N LEU A 307 -27.30 7.24 -5.21
CA LEU A 307 -27.34 8.53 -4.51
C LEU A 307 -28.49 9.42 -4.94
N MET A 308 -29.32 8.95 -5.86
CA MET A 308 -30.46 9.70 -6.41
C MET A 308 -31.78 8.97 -6.15
N SER A 309 -32.84 9.71 -6.09
CA SER A 309 -34.23 9.22 -6.15
C SER A 309 -34.86 9.55 -7.49
N TYR A 310 -35.76 8.68 -7.94
CA TYR A 310 -36.37 8.75 -9.27
C TYR A 310 -37.88 8.66 -9.17
N VAL A 311 -38.55 9.52 -9.91
CA VAL A 311 -40.03 9.54 -10.01
C VAL A 311 -40.43 9.71 -11.46
N SER A 312 -41.28 8.81 -11.95
CA SER A 312 -41.96 8.99 -13.26
C SER A 312 -43.27 9.72 -13.05
N ASP A 313 -43.50 10.74 -13.87
CA ASP A 313 -44.82 11.48 -13.91
C ASP A 313 -45.92 10.64 -14.52
N THR A 314 -45.58 9.67 -15.38
CA THR A 314 -46.54 8.84 -16.12
C THR A 314 -46.09 7.39 -16.18
N THR A 315 -46.26 6.66 -15.06
CA THR A 315 -45.84 5.24 -14.92
C THR A 315 -46.52 4.30 -15.93
N ALA A 316 -47.69 4.68 -16.46
CA ALA A 316 -48.36 3.95 -17.52
C ALA A 316 -47.60 4.00 -18.87
N LYS A 317 -46.67 4.91 -19.06
CA LYS A 317 -45.84 5.05 -20.27
C LYS A 317 -44.41 4.57 -20.04
N ALA A 318 -43.79 5.00 -18.94
CA ALA A 318 -42.46 4.58 -18.55
C ALA A 318 -42.34 4.46 -17.02
N THR A 319 -41.76 3.38 -16.56
CA THR A 319 -41.39 3.18 -15.14
C THR A 319 -39.90 3.40 -14.94
N VAL A 320 -39.51 3.67 -13.70
CA VAL A 320 -38.08 3.81 -13.32
C VAL A 320 -37.79 3.04 -12.06
N SER A 321 -36.65 2.36 -12.04
CA SER A 321 -36.16 1.64 -10.84
C SER A 321 -35.48 2.60 -9.86
N ASN A 322 -35.22 2.13 -8.64
CA ASN A 322 -34.43 2.84 -7.63
C ASN A 322 -32.95 3.01 -8.01
N THR A 323 -32.49 2.35 -9.07
CA THR A 323 -31.15 2.50 -9.65
C THR A 323 -31.14 3.32 -10.94
N GLY A 324 -32.26 3.96 -11.28
CA GLY A 324 -32.38 4.86 -12.42
C GLY A 324 -32.52 4.15 -13.78
N VAL A 325 -32.90 2.87 -13.80
CA VAL A 325 -33.22 2.18 -15.07
C VAL A 325 -34.65 2.44 -15.43
N VAL A 326 -34.87 3.08 -16.60
CA VAL A 326 -36.17 3.38 -17.16
C VAL A 326 -36.62 2.25 -18.06
N THR A 327 -37.85 1.77 -17.88
CA THR A 327 -38.47 0.73 -18.72
C THR A 327 -39.68 1.29 -19.44
N ALA A 328 -39.72 1.14 -20.75
CA ALA A 328 -40.80 1.57 -21.61
C ALA A 328 -42.02 0.62 -21.50
N VAL A 329 -43.17 1.12 -21.11
CA VAL A 329 -44.38 0.32 -20.84
C VAL A 329 -45.41 0.47 -22.02
N ALA A 330 -45.69 1.67 -22.45
CA ALA A 330 -46.64 1.92 -23.56
C ALA A 330 -46.24 3.18 -24.34
N ALA A 331 -46.61 3.25 -25.63
CA ALA A 331 -46.30 4.39 -26.48
C ALA A 331 -46.84 5.71 -25.92
N GLY A 332 -46.00 6.75 -25.99
CA GLY A 332 -46.31 8.10 -25.48
C GLY A 332 -45.08 8.69 -24.77
N ASN A 333 -45.30 9.83 -24.12
CA ASN A 333 -44.26 10.58 -23.42
C ASN A 333 -44.39 10.41 -21.90
N ALA A 334 -43.26 10.44 -21.21
CA ALA A 334 -43.15 10.53 -19.77
C ALA A 334 -41.94 11.38 -19.40
N ASN A 335 -41.92 11.92 -18.18
CA ASN A 335 -40.75 12.59 -17.64
C ASN A 335 -40.28 11.84 -16.37
N ILE A 336 -39.00 11.59 -16.28
CA ILE A 336 -38.38 11.02 -15.09
C ILE A 336 -37.69 12.15 -14.35
N THR A 337 -38.17 12.46 -13.15
CA THR A 337 -37.51 13.40 -12.25
C THR A 337 -36.43 12.66 -11.46
N CYS A 338 -35.19 13.06 -11.66
CA CYS A 338 -34.02 12.59 -10.90
C CYS A 338 -33.70 13.64 -9.83
N THR A 339 -33.62 13.25 -8.57
CA THR A 339 -33.35 14.16 -7.45
C THR A 339 -32.17 13.62 -6.65
N LEU A 340 -31.19 14.48 -6.35
CA LEU A 340 -30.08 14.11 -5.47
C LEU A 340 -30.60 13.90 -4.04
N THR A 341 -30.35 12.72 -3.45
CA THR A 341 -30.90 12.36 -2.13
C THR A 341 -30.33 13.25 -1.01
N ALA A 342 -29.06 13.64 -1.12
CA ALA A 342 -28.39 14.50 -0.14
C ALA A 342 -28.81 15.98 -0.22
N ASP A 343 -29.29 16.42 -1.40
CA ASP A 343 -29.75 17.79 -1.62
C ASP A 343 -30.94 17.77 -2.61
N ASN A 344 -32.15 17.78 -2.07
CA ASN A 344 -33.38 17.68 -2.83
C ASN A 344 -33.69 18.93 -3.69
N THR A 345 -32.92 20.00 -3.55
CA THR A 345 -33.01 21.16 -4.43
C THR A 345 -32.41 20.90 -5.81
N LYS A 346 -31.50 19.91 -5.92
CA LYS A 346 -30.78 19.53 -7.13
C LYS A 346 -31.58 18.45 -7.87
N LYS A 347 -32.19 18.85 -8.98
CA LYS A 347 -33.06 17.99 -9.78
C LYS A 347 -32.76 18.12 -11.26
N ALA A 348 -32.97 17.02 -11.98
CA ALA A 348 -33.01 17.01 -13.44
C ALA A 348 -34.25 16.26 -13.92
N ILE A 349 -34.84 16.73 -15.00
CA ILE A 349 -35.98 16.08 -15.63
C ILE A 349 -35.50 15.46 -16.94
N VAL A 350 -35.62 14.14 -17.04
CA VAL A 350 -35.26 13.37 -18.22
C VAL A 350 -36.55 13.13 -19.05
N PRO A 351 -36.72 13.74 -20.20
CA PRO A 351 -37.83 13.43 -21.09
C PRO A 351 -37.63 12.02 -21.69
N VAL A 352 -38.71 11.25 -21.71
CA VAL A 352 -38.73 9.88 -22.27
C VAL A 352 -39.82 9.82 -23.33
N THR A 353 -39.45 9.43 -24.54
CA THR A 353 -40.37 9.15 -25.63
C THR A 353 -40.40 7.65 -25.86
N VAL A 354 -41.59 7.06 -25.73
CA VAL A 354 -41.79 5.63 -25.98
C VAL A 354 -42.52 5.48 -27.30
N THR A 355 -41.96 4.69 -28.22
CA THR A 355 -42.55 4.36 -29.50
C THR A 355 -43.08 2.94 -29.51
N ALA A 356 -44.12 2.68 -30.33
CA ALA A 356 -44.52 1.31 -30.60
C ALA A 356 -43.42 0.59 -31.39
N SER A 357 -43.36 -0.72 -31.25
CA SER A 357 -42.46 -1.59 -32.03
C SER A 357 -42.87 -1.67 -33.48
#